data_593194415d4b39d9a2903f23848a3e7f
#
_entry.id   593194415d4b39d9a2903f23848a3e7f
#
_cell.length_a   1.000
_cell.length_b   1.000
_cell.length_c   1.000
_cell.angle_alpha   90.00
_cell.angle_beta   90.00
_cell.angle_gamma   90.00
#
_symmetry.space_group_name_H-M   'P 1'
#
loop_
_entity.id
_entity.type
_entity.pdbx_description
1 polymer ?
#
loop_
_entity_poly.entity_id
_entity_poly.type
_entity_poly.pdbx_seq_one_letter_code
_entity_poly.pdbx_strand_id
1 'polypeptide(L)'
;VSDVHDFMPLLQRARASGDLDELVRVVPYSSFLGLEMHVEGDRLVGTLPFLESNIGNYSIPALHGGATGAFLESVAVFELLYRSDTATLPKVINISIEYLRTARAKDMFSRAELIQRSRRVATVRAVAFQDDQAHPVAAATVHLLLVSPEELHRD
;
A
#
# COMPACT_ATOMS: atom_id res chain seq x y z
N VAL A 1 -12.37 -10.82 16.17
CA VAL A 1 -11.47 -10.79 15.01
C VAL A 1 -11.61 -12.13 14.32
N SER A 2 -12.62 -12.22 13.46
CA SER A 2 -12.96 -13.44 12.75
C SER A 2 -12.09 -13.56 11.48
N ASP A 3 -11.40 -14.67 11.35
CA ASP A 3 -10.87 -15.28 10.12
C ASP A 3 -10.25 -14.38 9.03
N VAL A 4 -9.32 -13.51 9.41
CA VAL A 4 -8.48 -12.73 8.47
C VAL A 4 -7.35 -13.60 7.87
N HIS A 5 -7.36 -14.91 8.11
CA HIS A 5 -6.24 -15.79 7.76
C HIS A 5 -6.25 -16.27 6.30
N ASP A 6 -7.35 -16.14 5.59
CA ASP A 6 -7.42 -16.56 4.19
C ASP A 6 -7.73 -15.37 3.26
N PHE A 7 -6.68 -14.69 2.82
CA PHE A 7 -6.77 -13.63 1.82
C PHE A 7 -7.00 -14.14 0.40
N MET A 8 -6.84 -15.45 0.15
CA MET A 8 -6.89 -15.99 -1.20
C MET A 8 -8.22 -15.79 -1.91
N PRO A 9 -9.39 -16.06 -1.27
CA PRO A 9 -10.67 -15.82 -1.92
C PRO A 9 -10.91 -14.34 -2.24
N LEU A 10 -10.50 -13.43 -1.33
CA LEU A 10 -10.57 -11.98 -1.54
C LEU A 10 -9.70 -11.54 -2.71
N LEU A 11 -8.45 -12.01 -2.71
CA LEU A 11 -7.48 -11.70 -3.76
C LEU A 11 -7.91 -12.23 -5.12
N GLN A 12 -8.46 -13.44 -5.18
CA GLN A 12 -8.99 -14.01 -6.43
C GLN A 12 -10.16 -13.21 -6.97
N ARG A 13 -11.10 -12.77 -6.11
CA ARG A 13 -12.19 -11.88 -6.51
C ARG A 13 -11.67 -10.54 -7.00
N ALA A 14 -10.74 -9.91 -6.27
CA ALA A 14 -10.14 -8.65 -6.65
C ALA A 14 -9.43 -8.72 -8.01
N ARG A 15 -8.70 -9.79 -8.28
CA ARG A 15 -8.05 -10.02 -9.58
C ARG A 15 -9.05 -10.21 -10.71
N ALA A 16 -10.15 -10.93 -10.45
CA ALA A 16 -11.16 -11.22 -11.45
C ALA A 16 -12.01 -9.98 -11.80
N SER A 17 -12.33 -9.14 -10.80
CA SER A 17 -13.19 -7.97 -10.96
C SER A 17 -12.42 -6.67 -11.23
N GLY A 18 -11.14 -6.59 -10.85
CA GLY A 18 -10.38 -5.34 -10.79
C GLY A 18 -10.77 -4.43 -9.62
N ASP A 19 -11.71 -4.88 -8.76
CA ASP A 19 -12.14 -4.17 -7.55
C ASP A 19 -11.38 -4.71 -6.33
N LEU A 20 -10.59 -3.86 -5.73
CA LEU A 20 -9.78 -4.18 -4.56
C LEU A 20 -10.39 -3.68 -3.25
N ASP A 21 -11.54 -3.03 -3.29
CA ASP A 21 -12.14 -2.39 -2.12
C ASP A 21 -12.35 -3.34 -0.94
N GLU A 22 -12.83 -4.56 -1.22
CA GLU A 22 -13.02 -5.56 -0.17
C GLU A 22 -11.68 -5.98 0.45
N LEU A 23 -10.65 -6.15 -0.38
CA LEU A 23 -9.30 -6.49 0.07
C LEU A 23 -8.68 -5.38 0.93
N VAL A 24 -8.88 -4.12 0.55
CA VAL A 24 -8.41 -2.96 1.31
C VAL A 24 -9.09 -2.86 2.68
N ARG A 25 -10.42 -3.10 2.71
CA ARG A 25 -11.21 -2.99 3.94
C ARG A 25 -10.87 -4.03 5.01
N VAL A 26 -10.35 -5.21 4.63
CA VAL A 26 -9.95 -6.22 5.63
C VAL A 26 -8.65 -5.86 6.35
N VAL A 27 -7.89 -4.88 5.86
CA VAL A 27 -6.74 -4.32 6.57
C VAL A 27 -7.21 -3.10 7.37
N PRO A 28 -7.36 -3.20 8.71
CA PRO A 28 -8.03 -2.17 9.51
C PRO A 28 -7.42 -0.78 9.36
N TYR A 29 -6.09 -0.69 9.25
CA TYR A 29 -5.43 0.60 9.14
C TYR A 29 -5.59 1.23 7.75
N SER A 30 -5.62 0.43 6.69
CA SER A 30 -5.94 0.91 5.34
C SER A 30 -7.36 1.46 5.27
N SER A 31 -8.31 0.78 5.92
CA SER A 31 -9.69 1.25 6.07
C SER A 31 -9.77 2.55 6.88
N PHE A 32 -9.01 2.65 7.99
CA PHE A 32 -8.94 3.87 8.82
C PHE A 32 -8.41 5.08 8.03
N LEU A 33 -7.41 4.89 7.18
CA LEU A 33 -6.87 5.94 6.31
C LEU A 33 -7.80 6.28 5.14
N GLY A 34 -8.84 5.49 4.91
CA GLY A 34 -9.75 5.66 3.78
C GLY A 34 -9.10 5.36 2.44
N LEU A 35 -8.11 4.44 2.42
CA LEU A 35 -7.41 4.11 1.18
C LEU A 35 -8.36 3.49 0.15
N GLU A 36 -8.10 3.83 -1.11
CA GLU A 36 -8.78 3.24 -2.27
C GLU A 36 -7.72 2.63 -3.18
N MET A 37 -8.04 1.47 -3.76
CA MET A 37 -7.16 0.80 -4.71
C MET A 37 -7.97 0.39 -5.94
N HIS A 38 -7.45 0.69 -7.11
CA HIS A 38 -8.06 0.26 -8.36
C HIS A 38 -7.00 -0.13 -9.39
N VAL A 39 -7.43 -0.78 -10.45
CA VAL A 39 -6.56 -1.21 -11.55
C VAL A 39 -6.78 -0.32 -12.75
N GLU A 40 -5.72 0.30 -13.23
CA GLU A 40 -5.68 1.04 -14.50
C GLU A 40 -4.83 0.27 -15.52
N GLY A 41 -5.49 -0.36 -16.50
CA GLY A 41 -4.81 -1.25 -17.42
C GLY A 41 -4.26 -2.48 -16.69
N ASP A 42 -2.94 -2.59 -16.62
CA ASP A 42 -2.23 -3.66 -15.90
C ASP A 42 -1.60 -3.19 -14.58
N ARG A 43 -1.86 -1.94 -14.16
CA ARG A 43 -1.21 -1.31 -13.01
C ARG A 43 -2.18 -1.06 -11.88
N LEU A 44 -1.72 -1.35 -10.66
CA LEU A 44 -2.40 -0.97 -9.44
C LEU A 44 -2.14 0.52 -9.15
N VAL A 45 -3.21 1.24 -8.86
CA VAL A 45 -3.15 2.64 -8.42
C VAL A 45 -3.80 2.74 -7.05
N GLY A 46 -3.06 3.29 -6.10
CA GLY A 46 -3.57 3.64 -4.79
C GLY A 46 -3.97 5.11 -4.73
N THR A 47 -5.02 5.40 -3.97
CA THR A 47 -5.45 6.75 -3.62
C THR A 47 -5.53 6.88 -2.11
N LEU A 48 -4.90 7.92 -1.57
CA LEU A 48 -5.14 8.42 -0.22
C LEU A 48 -6.02 9.67 -0.35
N PRO A 49 -7.33 9.57 -0.11
CA PRO A 49 -8.22 10.72 -0.14
C PRO A 49 -7.80 11.74 0.92
N PHE A 50 -7.96 13.01 0.62
CA PHE A 50 -7.70 14.06 1.58
C PHE A 50 -8.69 13.99 2.74
N LEU A 51 -8.14 13.86 3.95
CA LEU A 51 -8.85 14.00 5.21
C LEU A 51 -8.14 15.06 6.06
N GLU A 52 -8.89 15.96 6.69
CA GLU A 52 -8.31 16.99 7.55
C GLU A 52 -7.50 16.38 8.72
N SER A 53 -7.90 15.21 9.20
CA SER A 53 -7.18 14.43 10.22
C SER A 53 -5.77 13.98 9.78
N ASN A 54 -5.49 13.99 8.47
CA ASN A 54 -4.18 13.64 7.92
C ASN A 54 -3.23 14.84 7.79
N ILE A 55 -3.66 16.05 8.19
CA ILE A 55 -2.79 17.22 8.21
C ILE A 55 -1.77 17.07 9.34
N GLY A 56 -0.50 17.20 8.99
CA GLY A 56 0.63 17.17 9.95
C GLY A 56 1.12 18.54 10.33
N ASN A 57 0.85 19.56 9.50
CA ASN A 57 1.26 20.93 9.74
C ASN A 57 0.22 21.90 9.19
N TYR A 58 -0.48 22.61 10.08
CA TYR A 58 -1.51 23.57 9.71
C TYR A 58 -0.96 24.92 9.22
N SER A 59 0.29 25.24 9.56
CA SER A 59 0.92 26.51 9.11
C SER A 59 1.25 26.51 7.62
N ILE A 60 1.56 25.35 7.09
CA ILE A 60 1.77 25.08 5.66
C ILE A 60 0.90 23.89 5.25
N PRO A 61 -0.43 24.03 5.13
CA PRO A 61 -1.33 22.89 5.05
C PRO A 61 -0.73 21.68 4.29
N ALA A 62 -0.10 20.79 5.04
CA ALA A 62 0.66 19.66 4.50
C ALA A 62 0.23 18.37 5.19
N LEU A 63 0.12 17.30 4.39
CA LEU A 63 -0.16 15.96 4.90
C LEU A 63 0.97 15.49 5.83
N HIS A 64 0.60 14.78 6.88
CA HIS A 64 1.56 14.20 7.82
C HIS A 64 2.41 13.14 7.12
N GLY A 65 3.74 13.20 7.33
CA GLY A 65 4.66 12.23 6.75
C GLY A 65 4.36 10.78 7.13
N GLY A 66 3.85 10.55 8.34
CA GLY A 66 3.39 9.23 8.79
C GLY A 66 2.22 8.68 7.98
N ALA A 67 1.23 9.52 7.63
CA ALA A 67 0.12 9.12 6.77
C ALA A 67 0.61 8.78 5.35
N THR A 68 1.51 9.60 4.81
CA THR A 68 2.18 9.35 3.52
C THR A 68 2.98 8.05 3.55
N GLY A 69 3.72 7.79 4.62
CA GLY A 69 4.51 6.56 4.78
C GLY A 69 3.62 5.32 4.86
N ALA A 70 2.57 5.36 5.66
CA ALA A 70 1.61 4.27 5.78
C ALA A 70 0.87 4.00 4.45
N PHE A 71 0.57 5.05 3.70
CA PHE A 71 0.00 4.92 2.35
C PHE A 71 0.95 4.20 1.40
N LEU A 72 2.22 4.62 1.33
CA LEU A 72 3.23 3.98 0.47
C LEU A 72 3.47 2.51 0.86
N GLU A 73 3.52 2.21 2.16
CA GLU A 73 3.61 0.83 2.67
C GLU A 73 2.42 -0.01 2.21
N SER A 74 1.21 0.51 2.37
CA SER A 74 -0.02 -0.18 1.98
C SER A 74 -0.04 -0.47 0.48
N VAL A 75 0.28 0.52 -0.36
CA VAL A 75 0.32 0.33 -1.83
C VAL A 75 1.36 -0.73 -2.22
N ALA A 76 2.54 -0.75 -1.57
CA ALA A 76 3.55 -1.77 -1.82
C ALA A 76 3.09 -3.18 -1.44
N VAL A 77 2.39 -3.33 -0.31
CA VAL A 77 1.80 -4.61 0.13
C VAL A 77 0.74 -5.08 -0.84
N PHE A 78 -0.20 -4.20 -1.24
CA PHE A 78 -1.26 -4.57 -2.18
C PHE A 78 -0.74 -4.87 -3.59
N GLU A 79 0.29 -4.15 -4.06
CA GLU A 79 0.96 -4.48 -5.33
C GLU A 79 1.55 -5.89 -5.29
N LEU A 80 2.27 -6.23 -4.21
CA LEU A 80 2.83 -7.57 -4.05
C LEU A 80 1.73 -8.64 -4.00
N LEU A 81 0.66 -8.41 -3.24
CA LEU A 81 -0.49 -9.34 -3.17
C LEU A 81 -1.15 -9.51 -4.53
N TYR A 82 -1.34 -8.41 -5.26
CA TYR A 82 -2.00 -8.44 -6.56
C TYR A 82 -1.16 -9.18 -7.62
N ARG A 83 0.17 -9.05 -7.57
CA ARG A 83 1.11 -9.64 -8.55
C ARG A 83 1.58 -11.05 -8.21
N SER A 84 1.38 -11.50 -6.98
CA SER A 84 1.95 -12.77 -6.54
C SER A 84 0.88 -13.76 -6.07
N ASP A 85 1.21 -15.05 -6.15
CA ASP A 85 0.35 -16.14 -5.65
C ASP A 85 0.47 -16.34 -4.12
N THR A 86 0.78 -15.25 -3.41
CA THR A 86 0.87 -15.25 -1.95
C THR A 86 -0.50 -15.47 -1.32
N ALA A 87 -0.58 -16.45 -0.43
CA ALA A 87 -1.82 -16.83 0.28
C ALA A 87 -2.02 -16.03 1.58
N THR A 88 -1.01 -15.30 2.03
CA THR A 88 -1.00 -14.61 3.31
C THR A 88 -0.51 -13.18 3.16
N LEU A 89 -0.93 -12.32 4.08
CA LEU A 89 -0.44 -10.95 4.13
C LEU A 89 1.07 -10.98 4.43
N PRO A 90 1.93 -10.37 3.58
CA PRO A 90 3.36 -10.33 3.84
C PRO A 90 3.66 -9.44 5.06
N LYS A 91 4.74 -9.77 5.78
CA LYS A 91 5.23 -8.94 6.90
C LYS A 91 6.22 -7.90 6.36
N VAL A 92 5.99 -6.61 6.65
CA VAL A 92 6.98 -5.56 6.37
C VAL A 92 8.16 -5.73 7.33
N ILE A 93 9.36 -5.90 6.79
CA ILE A 93 10.59 -6.05 7.59
C ILE A 93 11.50 -4.84 7.51
N ASN A 94 11.31 -4.00 6.50
CA ASN A 94 12.00 -2.71 6.39
C ASN A 94 11.23 -1.80 5.43
N ILE A 95 11.20 -0.52 5.75
CA ILE A 95 10.75 0.54 4.85
C ILE A 95 11.71 1.72 4.93
N SER A 96 12.13 2.21 3.78
CA SER A 96 12.92 3.43 3.63
C SER A 96 12.11 4.44 2.82
N ILE A 97 11.89 5.62 3.37
CA ILE A 97 11.04 6.65 2.76
C ILE A 97 11.87 7.89 2.46
N GLU A 98 11.72 8.39 1.26
CA GLU A 98 12.28 9.65 0.78
C GLU A 98 11.15 10.67 0.63
N TYR A 99 11.17 11.73 1.42
CA TYR A 99 10.23 12.85 1.30
C TYR A 99 10.84 13.90 0.36
N LEU A 100 10.33 13.99 -0.86
CA LEU A 100 10.93 14.74 -1.95
C LEU A 100 10.34 16.15 -2.08
N ARG A 101 9.05 16.29 -1.74
CA ARG A 101 8.30 17.57 -1.83
C ARG A 101 7.23 17.62 -0.77
N THR A 102 6.75 18.82 -0.48
CA THR A 102 5.59 19.02 0.40
C THR A 102 4.34 18.37 -0.21
N ALA A 103 3.77 17.42 0.50
CA ALA A 103 2.46 16.87 0.19
C ALA A 103 1.37 17.86 0.64
N ARG A 104 0.67 18.48 -0.30
CA ARG A 104 -0.37 19.48 -0.01
C ARG A 104 -1.64 18.83 0.54
N ALA A 105 -2.53 19.63 1.13
CA ALA A 105 -3.84 19.23 1.64
C ALA A 105 -4.81 18.90 0.50
N LYS A 106 -4.58 17.80 -0.19
CA LYS A 106 -5.41 17.24 -1.27
C LYS A 106 -5.09 15.77 -1.47
N ASP A 107 -5.87 15.08 -2.26
CA ASP A 107 -5.70 13.67 -2.58
C ASP A 107 -4.27 13.36 -3.06
N MET A 108 -3.79 12.19 -2.69
CA MET A 108 -2.48 11.67 -3.08
C MET A 108 -2.68 10.32 -3.78
N PHE A 109 -1.96 10.14 -4.86
CA PHE A 109 -1.95 8.92 -5.66
C PHE A 109 -0.62 8.21 -5.51
N SER A 110 -0.62 6.89 -5.64
CA SER A 110 0.62 6.12 -5.64
C SER A 110 0.55 4.96 -6.61
N ARG A 111 1.71 4.64 -7.18
CA ARG A 111 1.96 3.41 -7.93
C ARG A 111 3.15 2.71 -7.34
N ALA A 112 3.13 1.38 -7.42
CA ALA A 112 4.24 0.57 -6.96
C ALA A 112 4.73 -0.38 -8.06
N GLU A 113 5.95 -0.85 -7.89
CA GLU A 113 6.60 -1.79 -8.79
C GLU A 113 7.34 -2.84 -7.96
N LEU A 114 7.12 -4.11 -8.29
CA LEU A 114 7.88 -5.22 -7.73
C LEU A 114 9.27 -5.24 -8.37
N ILE A 115 10.28 -4.82 -7.60
CA ILE A 115 11.68 -4.70 -8.06
C ILE A 115 12.36 -6.07 -8.08
N GLN A 116 12.15 -6.84 -7.00
CA GLN A 116 12.77 -8.16 -6.84
C GLN A 116 11.90 -9.06 -5.98
N ARG A 117 11.87 -10.34 -6.32
CA ARG A 117 11.24 -11.39 -5.50
C ARG A 117 12.14 -12.60 -5.41
N SER A 118 12.38 -13.06 -4.20
CA SER A 118 12.97 -14.35 -3.87
C SER A 118 11.91 -15.27 -3.25
N ARG A 119 12.32 -16.44 -2.79
CA ARG A 119 11.41 -17.36 -2.12
C ARG A 119 10.79 -16.79 -0.84
N ARG A 120 11.54 -15.97 -0.09
CA ARG A 120 11.12 -15.48 1.23
C ARG A 120 11.03 -13.96 1.35
N VAL A 121 11.62 -13.21 0.43
CA VAL A 121 11.68 -11.75 0.50
C VAL A 121 11.31 -11.15 -0.84
N ALA A 122 10.50 -10.11 -0.80
CA ALA A 122 10.23 -9.25 -1.94
C ALA A 122 10.64 -7.81 -1.63
N THR A 123 11.08 -7.10 -2.67
CA THR A 123 11.37 -5.67 -2.62
C THR A 123 10.43 -4.96 -3.58
N VAL A 124 9.69 -4.00 -3.05
CA VAL A 124 8.74 -3.19 -3.81
C VAL A 124 9.12 -1.72 -3.68
N ARG A 125 9.13 -1.00 -4.78
CA ARG A 125 9.25 0.47 -4.77
C ARG A 125 7.88 1.09 -5.03
N ALA A 126 7.46 2.00 -4.14
CA ALA A 126 6.24 2.77 -4.27
C ALA A 126 6.57 4.26 -4.42
N VAL A 127 5.82 4.96 -5.26
CA VAL A 127 6.02 6.40 -5.54
C VAL A 127 4.68 7.11 -5.40
N ALA A 128 4.64 8.14 -4.55
CA ALA A 128 3.46 8.96 -4.32
C ALA A 128 3.58 10.31 -5.04
N PHE A 129 2.48 10.75 -5.63
CA PHE A 129 2.37 12.01 -6.36
C PHE A 129 0.97 12.61 -6.16
N GLN A 130 0.79 13.88 -6.50
CA GLN A 130 -0.50 14.57 -6.40
C GLN A 130 -1.00 15.05 -7.76
N ASP A 131 -0.25 15.89 -8.46
CA ASP A 131 -0.68 16.48 -9.73
C ASP A 131 -0.05 15.77 -10.93
N ASP A 132 1.21 15.41 -10.80
CA ASP A 132 2.01 14.86 -11.88
C ASP A 132 2.94 13.77 -11.35
N GLN A 133 2.85 12.61 -11.94
CA GLN A 133 3.67 11.45 -11.60
C GLN A 133 5.17 11.70 -11.83
N ALA A 134 5.52 12.58 -12.76
CA ALA A 134 6.93 12.97 -13.00
C ALA A 134 7.51 13.82 -11.86
N HIS A 135 6.67 14.36 -10.97
CA HIS A 135 7.06 15.19 -9.83
C HIS A 135 6.57 14.57 -8.51
N PRO A 136 7.13 13.42 -8.10
CA PRO A 136 6.68 12.72 -6.89
C PRO A 136 6.89 13.56 -5.63
N VAL A 137 5.98 13.40 -4.67
CA VAL A 137 6.09 14.03 -3.34
C VAL A 137 6.86 13.15 -2.36
N ALA A 138 6.76 11.82 -2.53
CA ALA A 138 7.51 10.86 -1.74
C ALA A 138 7.74 9.57 -2.52
N ALA A 139 8.75 8.82 -2.12
CA ALA A 139 9.01 7.46 -2.62
C ALA A 139 9.41 6.56 -1.45
N ALA A 140 9.10 5.27 -1.56
CA ALA A 140 9.50 4.28 -0.56
C ALA A 140 10.05 3.03 -1.23
N THR A 141 11.04 2.43 -0.57
CA THR A 141 11.48 1.06 -0.85
C THR A 141 11.07 0.19 0.34
N VAL A 142 10.28 -0.83 0.07
CA VAL A 142 9.69 -1.70 1.09
C VAL A 142 10.21 -3.11 0.91
N HIS A 143 10.77 -3.68 1.98
CA HIS A 143 11.17 -5.09 2.02
C HIS A 143 10.12 -5.88 2.78
N LEU A 144 9.62 -6.92 2.14
CA LEU A 144 8.48 -7.72 2.58
C LEU A 144 8.90 -9.17 2.77
N LEU A 145 8.64 -9.72 3.95
CA LEU A 145 8.82 -11.15 4.22
C LEU A 145 7.57 -11.90 3.76
N LEU A 146 7.78 -12.88 2.91
CA LEU A 146 6.74 -13.81 2.47
C LEU A 146 6.64 -14.93 3.50
N VAL A 147 5.50 -14.97 4.21
CA VAL A 147 5.24 -15.92 5.28
C VAL A 147 4.33 -17.03 4.74
N SER A 148 4.68 -18.29 5.01
CA SER A 148 3.77 -19.40 4.69
C SER A 148 2.63 -19.48 5.72
N PRO A 149 1.46 -20.04 5.37
CA PRO A 149 0.37 -20.27 6.33
C PRO A 149 0.81 -21.08 7.57
N GLU A 150 1.76 -21.98 7.41
CA GLU A 150 2.30 -22.82 8.49
C GLU A 150 3.19 -22.02 9.46
N GLU A 151 3.85 -20.96 8.98
CA GLU A 151 4.72 -20.10 9.80
C GLU A 151 3.91 -19.10 10.62
N LEU A 152 2.69 -18.73 10.20
CA LEU A 152 1.81 -17.78 10.92
C LEU A 152 1.34 -18.31 12.29
N HIS A 153 1.36 -19.62 12.50
CA HIS A 153 0.84 -20.27 13.72
C HIS A 153 1.95 -20.60 14.74
N ARG A 154 3.19 -20.13 14.52
CA ARG A 154 4.35 -20.45 15.37
C ARG A 154 4.81 -19.33 16.30
N ASP A 155 4.19 -18.15 16.24
CA ASP A 155 4.49 -16.99 17.10
C ASP A 155 3.42 -16.77 18.18
#